data_927f259e34239aced42b6ca4c0c65433
#
_entry.id   927f259e34239aced42b6ca4c0c65433
#
_cell.length_a   1.000
_cell.length_b   1.000
_cell.length_c   1.000
_cell.angle_alpha   90.00
_cell.angle_beta   90.00
_cell.angle_gamma   90.00
#
_symmetry.space_group_name_H-M   'P 1'
#
loop_
_entity.id
_entity.type
_entity.pdbx_description
1 polymer ?
#
loop_
_entity_poly.entity_id
_entity_poly.type
_entity_poly.pdbx_seq_one_letter_code
_entity_poly.pdbx_strand_id
1 'polypeptide(L)'
;MKETNNKRKEEILASAVRSFPIYEVQQICFESRRYPRKRVRLQRVGLFQTKEGAEEAMHAYIKHEKECCETWDEDYYADTLGYYIDEVLVHNKYSEFYENERSQRCYSYTADGELNDCAVLDEFGWFRGRKLKDVRFKEGDIVEIMGFDYSELAIVSAPPPSEEVYQRLKKRAQELYPNIPFSMDESDDCYFVYTLGEGDTHEHVLCFNVFRPTRPVPAKIATQLKEKLEEMKKTYGEL
;
A
#
# COMPACT_ATOMS: atom_id res chain seq x y z
N MET A 1 -37.37 29.77 -27.71
CA MET A 1 -37.76 29.16 -26.44
C MET A 1 -37.61 27.61 -26.40
N LYS A 2 -37.83 26.88 -27.48
CA LYS A 2 -37.63 25.40 -27.48
C LYS A 2 -36.14 24.98 -27.48
N GLU A 3 -35.26 25.71 -28.17
CA GLU A 3 -33.81 25.41 -28.22
C GLU A 3 -33.09 25.65 -26.88
N THR A 4 -33.48 26.72 -26.16
CA THR A 4 -32.89 27.01 -24.83
C THR A 4 -33.25 25.93 -23.78
N ASN A 5 -34.44 25.33 -23.91
CA ASN A 5 -34.86 24.26 -23.00
C ASN A 5 -34.14 22.91 -23.31
N ASN A 6 -33.80 22.64 -24.56
CA ASN A 6 -33.05 21.46 -24.94
C ASN A 6 -31.58 21.56 -24.47
N LYS A 7 -30.95 22.72 -24.67
CA LYS A 7 -29.58 22.95 -24.21
C LYS A 7 -29.44 22.83 -22.70
N ARG A 8 -30.41 23.36 -21.96
CA ARG A 8 -30.45 23.22 -20.49
C ARG A 8 -30.73 21.79 -20.02
N LYS A 9 -31.51 21.01 -20.77
CA LYS A 9 -31.70 19.58 -20.52
C LYS A 9 -30.45 18.76 -20.82
N GLU A 10 -29.74 19.09 -21.90
CA GLU A 10 -28.45 18.45 -22.24
C GLU A 10 -27.37 18.82 -21.24
N GLU A 11 -27.32 20.05 -20.75
CA GLU A 11 -26.42 20.49 -19.68
C GLU A 11 -26.76 19.82 -18.34
N ILE A 12 -28.03 19.63 -18.00
CA ILE A 12 -28.49 18.92 -16.81
C ILE A 12 -28.17 17.42 -16.95
N LEU A 13 -28.40 16.81 -18.11
CA LEU A 13 -28.04 15.43 -18.39
C LEU A 13 -26.54 15.24 -18.40
N ALA A 14 -25.77 16.15 -18.96
CA ALA A 14 -24.29 16.12 -18.94
C ALA A 14 -23.73 16.31 -17.50
N SER A 15 -24.42 17.13 -16.68
CA SER A 15 -24.05 17.28 -15.26
C SER A 15 -24.48 16.09 -14.39
N ALA A 16 -25.55 15.39 -14.77
CA ALA A 16 -26.04 14.17 -14.10
C ALA A 16 -25.22 12.90 -14.45
N VAL A 17 -24.33 13.01 -15.42
CA VAL A 17 -23.46 11.91 -15.91
C VAL A 17 -22.03 12.04 -15.32
N ARG A 18 -21.82 12.82 -14.27
CA ARG A 18 -20.50 12.88 -13.63
C ARG A 18 -20.26 11.61 -12.84
N SER A 19 -19.09 11.01 -13.09
CA SER A 19 -18.53 10.00 -12.21
C SER A 19 -18.50 10.53 -10.78
N PHE A 20 -18.93 9.73 -9.83
CA PHE A 20 -18.85 10.09 -8.41
C PHE A 20 -17.98 9.09 -7.67
N PRO A 21 -17.22 9.53 -6.69
CA PRO A 21 -16.40 8.61 -5.90
C PRO A 21 -17.30 7.76 -4.98
N ILE A 22 -16.92 6.51 -4.84
CA ILE A 22 -17.32 5.63 -3.76
C ILE A 22 -16.06 5.18 -3.03
N TYR A 23 -16.21 4.73 -1.81
CA TYR A 23 -15.11 4.30 -0.96
C TYR A 23 -15.29 2.82 -0.65
N GLU A 24 -14.35 2.01 -1.14
CA GLU A 24 -14.29 0.57 -0.89
C GLU A 24 -13.41 0.30 0.32
N VAL A 25 -13.97 -0.34 1.35
CA VAL A 25 -13.20 -0.80 2.52
C VAL A 25 -12.80 -2.24 2.29
N GLN A 26 -11.50 -2.51 2.41
CA GLN A 26 -10.90 -3.84 2.26
C GLN A 26 -10.03 -4.16 3.46
N GLN A 27 -10.22 -5.34 4.04
CA GLN A 27 -9.35 -5.91 5.07
C GLN A 27 -8.21 -6.69 4.41
N ILE A 28 -6.99 -6.51 4.90
CA ILE A 28 -5.81 -7.26 4.49
C ILE A 28 -5.65 -8.45 5.43
N CYS A 29 -6.04 -9.65 4.95
CA CYS A 29 -6.05 -10.87 5.76
C CYS A 29 -4.86 -11.77 5.39
N PHE A 30 -4.23 -12.40 6.40
CA PHE A 30 -3.27 -13.47 6.17
C PHE A 30 -3.99 -14.78 5.83
N GLU A 31 -3.66 -15.37 4.69
CA GLU A 31 -4.11 -16.72 4.31
C GLU A 31 -3.11 -17.80 4.76
N SER A 32 -1.83 -17.45 4.79
CA SER A 32 -0.77 -18.37 5.14
C SER A 32 0.40 -17.59 5.75
N ARG A 33 1.01 -18.15 6.78
CA ARG A 33 2.08 -17.51 7.56
C ARG A 33 3.44 -18.18 7.40
N ARG A 34 3.69 -18.76 6.24
CA ARG A 34 4.98 -19.39 5.96
C ARG A 34 5.98 -18.30 5.58
N TYR A 35 6.97 -18.06 6.43
CA TYR A 35 8.10 -17.20 6.13
C TYR A 35 8.95 -17.78 4.97
N PRO A 36 9.64 -16.94 4.17
CA PRO A 36 9.72 -15.47 4.32
C PRO A 36 8.49 -14.72 3.80
N ARG A 37 7.75 -15.26 2.86
CA ARG A 37 6.57 -14.61 2.24
C ARG A 37 5.29 -15.24 2.77
N LYS A 38 4.44 -14.40 3.33
CA LYS A 38 3.12 -14.79 3.81
C LYS A 38 2.11 -14.47 2.71
N ARG A 39 1.21 -15.40 2.44
CA ARG A 39 0.10 -15.13 1.54
C ARG A 39 -0.91 -14.23 2.21
N VAL A 40 -1.37 -13.20 1.49
CA VAL A 40 -2.43 -12.30 1.93
C VAL A 40 -3.53 -12.25 0.88
N ARG A 41 -4.72 -11.90 1.34
CA ARG A 41 -5.86 -11.59 0.47
C ARG A 41 -6.52 -10.29 0.93
N LEU A 42 -7.15 -9.60 0.00
CA LEU A 42 -8.03 -8.48 0.30
C LEU A 42 -9.46 -9.01 0.44
N GLN A 43 -10.07 -8.74 1.58
CA GLN A 43 -11.46 -9.08 1.84
C GLN A 43 -12.29 -7.80 1.88
N ARG A 44 -13.26 -7.71 0.99
CA ARG A 44 -14.17 -6.55 0.97
C ARG A 44 -15.03 -6.53 2.22
N VAL A 45 -15.00 -5.39 2.93
CA VAL A 45 -15.90 -5.10 4.06
C VAL A 45 -17.16 -4.41 3.55
N GLY A 46 -17.02 -3.42 2.67
CA GLY A 46 -18.18 -2.73 2.11
C GLY A 46 -17.83 -1.61 1.13
N LEU A 47 -18.89 -0.99 0.58
CA LEU A 47 -18.83 0.17 -0.30
C LEU A 47 -19.65 1.31 0.30
N PHE A 48 -19.08 2.51 0.35
CA PHE A 48 -19.64 3.66 1.03
C PHE A 48 -19.63 4.90 0.14
N GLN A 49 -20.56 5.80 0.36
CA GLN A 49 -20.70 7.03 -0.42
C GLN A 49 -19.72 8.13 0.00
N THR A 50 -19.21 8.07 1.22
CA THR A 50 -18.28 9.05 1.77
C THR A 50 -17.10 8.36 2.45
N LYS A 51 -15.96 9.06 2.51
CA LYS A 51 -14.78 8.57 3.22
C LYS A 51 -15.04 8.39 4.71
N GLU A 52 -15.72 9.37 5.31
CA GLU A 52 -16.08 9.34 6.72
C GLU A 52 -16.96 8.13 7.06
N GLY A 53 -17.96 7.84 6.21
CA GLY A 53 -18.81 6.66 6.36
C GLY A 53 -18.03 5.34 6.18
N ALA A 54 -17.03 5.32 5.32
CA ALA A 54 -16.14 4.18 5.17
C ALA A 54 -15.25 3.98 6.42
N GLU A 55 -14.69 5.06 6.97
CA GLU A 55 -13.89 5.02 8.21
C GLU A 55 -14.73 4.55 9.41
N GLU A 56 -15.93 5.10 9.58
CA GLU A 56 -16.87 4.68 10.63
C GLU A 56 -17.20 3.18 10.51
N ALA A 57 -17.52 2.72 9.31
CA ALA A 57 -17.85 1.32 9.07
C ALA A 57 -16.64 0.40 9.30
N MET A 58 -15.43 0.82 8.90
CA MET A 58 -14.19 0.10 9.18
C MET A 58 -13.98 -0.06 10.70
N HIS A 59 -14.12 1.02 11.47
CA HIS A 59 -13.98 0.95 12.93
C HIS A 59 -15.04 0.07 13.60
N ALA A 60 -16.28 0.13 13.13
CA ALA A 60 -17.34 -0.76 13.60
C ALA A 60 -17.03 -2.23 13.28
N TYR A 61 -16.52 -2.49 12.09
CA TYR A 61 -16.10 -3.83 11.67
C TYR A 61 -14.93 -4.35 12.53
N ILE A 62 -13.89 -3.54 12.75
CA ILE A 62 -12.74 -3.88 13.61
C ILE A 62 -13.22 -4.26 15.01
N LYS A 63 -14.13 -3.47 15.59
CA LYS A 63 -14.69 -3.75 16.90
C LYS A 63 -15.42 -5.09 16.93
N HIS A 64 -16.28 -5.33 15.93
CA HIS A 64 -17.03 -6.58 15.81
C HIS A 64 -16.10 -7.80 15.67
N GLU A 65 -15.10 -7.73 14.81
CA GLU A 65 -14.13 -8.81 14.61
C GLU A 65 -13.36 -9.13 15.91
N LYS A 66 -12.92 -8.10 16.63
CA LYS A 66 -12.25 -8.28 17.93
C LYS A 66 -13.15 -8.98 18.94
N GLU A 67 -14.41 -8.56 19.05
CA GLU A 67 -15.40 -9.20 19.93
C GLU A 67 -15.67 -10.66 19.53
N CYS A 68 -15.69 -10.96 18.22
CA CYS A 68 -15.83 -12.34 17.74
C CYS A 68 -14.60 -13.18 18.08
N CYS A 69 -13.38 -12.68 17.82
CA CYS A 69 -12.14 -13.38 18.15
C CYS A 69 -12.01 -13.69 19.64
N GLU A 70 -12.35 -12.74 20.53
CA GLU A 70 -12.38 -12.97 21.97
C GLU A 70 -13.36 -14.10 22.37
N THR A 71 -14.53 -14.13 21.73
CA THR A 71 -15.55 -15.16 21.98
C THR A 71 -15.11 -16.56 21.55
N TRP A 72 -14.27 -16.63 20.50
CA TRP A 72 -13.85 -17.89 19.89
C TRP A 72 -12.42 -18.28 20.32
N ASP A 73 -11.81 -17.55 21.25
CA ASP A 73 -10.44 -17.73 21.72
C ASP A 73 -9.42 -17.63 20.55
N GLU A 74 -9.71 -16.76 19.59
CA GLU A 74 -8.89 -16.49 18.42
C GLU A 74 -8.15 -15.17 18.59
N ASP A 75 -7.02 -15.02 17.91
CA ASP A 75 -6.21 -13.80 17.92
C ASP A 75 -6.51 -12.96 16.66
N TYR A 76 -7.27 -11.89 16.81
CA TYR A 76 -7.60 -10.96 15.72
C TYR A 76 -6.36 -10.49 14.94
N TYR A 77 -5.29 -10.10 15.65
CA TYR A 77 -4.04 -9.65 15.00
C TYR A 77 -3.32 -10.78 14.27
N ALA A 78 -3.70 -12.03 14.56
CA ALA A 78 -3.14 -13.16 13.86
C ALA A 78 -3.52 -13.16 12.39
N ASP A 79 -4.68 -12.63 12.03
CA ASP A 79 -5.26 -12.75 10.70
C ASP A 79 -5.39 -11.44 9.95
N THR A 80 -5.16 -10.29 10.62
CA THR A 80 -5.29 -8.97 10.02
C THR A 80 -3.97 -8.21 10.04
N LEU A 81 -3.50 -7.76 8.86
CA LEU A 81 -2.37 -6.85 8.74
C LEU A 81 -2.82 -5.39 8.84
N GLY A 82 -3.94 -5.05 8.24
CA GLY A 82 -4.48 -3.70 8.20
C GLY A 82 -5.67 -3.60 7.26
N TYR A 83 -5.97 -2.38 6.85
CA TYR A 83 -7.10 -2.08 5.97
C TYR A 83 -6.68 -1.11 4.86
N TYR A 84 -7.37 -1.20 3.73
CA TYR A 84 -7.40 -0.16 2.71
C TYR A 84 -8.78 0.45 2.61
N ILE A 85 -8.81 1.76 2.36
CA ILE A 85 -9.99 2.46 1.86
C ILE A 85 -9.61 3.04 0.50
N ASP A 86 -10.17 2.45 -0.56
CA ASP A 86 -9.93 2.87 -1.93
C ASP A 86 -11.03 3.81 -2.40
N GLU A 87 -10.66 4.99 -2.88
CA GLU A 87 -11.56 5.89 -3.59
C GLU A 87 -11.69 5.41 -5.03
N VAL A 88 -12.86 4.91 -5.40
CA VAL A 88 -13.15 4.35 -6.73
C VAL A 88 -14.18 5.22 -7.42
N LEU A 89 -13.95 5.59 -8.68
CA LEU A 89 -14.92 6.32 -9.48
C LEU A 89 -15.97 5.37 -10.06
N VAL A 90 -17.23 5.70 -9.82
CA VAL A 90 -18.36 5.02 -10.48
C VAL A 90 -18.69 5.74 -11.76
N HIS A 91 -18.69 5.02 -12.87
CA HIS A 91 -18.97 5.53 -14.21
C HIS A 91 -20.37 5.13 -14.65
N ASN A 92 -21.06 6.05 -15.31
CA ASN A 92 -22.41 5.81 -15.82
C ASN A 92 -22.44 5.20 -17.23
N LYS A 93 -21.28 5.10 -17.90
CA LYS A 93 -21.15 4.55 -19.25
C LYS A 93 -20.06 3.52 -19.35
N TYR A 94 -20.32 2.44 -20.04
CA TYR A 94 -19.37 1.36 -20.28
C TYR A 94 -18.07 1.80 -20.97
N SER A 95 -18.14 2.82 -21.84
CA SER A 95 -16.96 3.37 -22.52
C SER A 95 -15.99 4.10 -21.58
N GLU A 96 -16.45 4.52 -20.40
CA GLU A 96 -15.62 5.17 -19.38
C GLU A 96 -14.95 4.15 -18.47
N PHE A 97 -15.40 2.89 -18.49
CA PHE A 97 -14.97 1.81 -17.63
C PHE A 97 -13.48 1.47 -17.83
N TYR A 98 -13.00 1.42 -19.06
CA TYR A 98 -11.61 1.05 -19.35
C TYR A 98 -10.57 2.13 -18.98
N GLU A 99 -10.98 3.38 -18.89
CA GLU A 99 -10.06 4.48 -18.62
C GLU A 99 -9.89 4.77 -17.12
N ASN A 100 -10.82 4.31 -16.27
CA ASN A 100 -10.92 4.78 -14.88
C ASN A 100 -11.29 3.72 -13.83
N GLU A 101 -11.03 2.44 -14.07
CA GLU A 101 -11.27 1.36 -13.07
C GLU A 101 -10.34 1.43 -11.85
N ARG A 102 -9.45 2.41 -11.80
CA ARG A 102 -8.42 2.50 -10.76
C ARG A 102 -8.89 3.38 -9.62
N SER A 103 -8.51 2.97 -8.42
CA SER A 103 -8.63 3.83 -7.25
C SER A 103 -7.93 5.16 -7.51
N GLN A 104 -8.61 6.28 -7.23
CA GLN A 104 -7.99 7.61 -7.34
C GLN A 104 -7.12 7.93 -6.13
N ARG A 105 -7.52 7.42 -4.96
CA ARG A 105 -6.76 7.47 -3.72
C ARG A 105 -6.87 6.15 -3.00
N CYS A 106 -5.78 5.76 -2.38
CA CYS A 106 -5.74 4.62 -1.47
C CYS A 106 -5.27 5.10 -0.11
N TYR A 107 -6.08 4.87 0.90
CA TYR A 107 -5.74 5.13 2.30
C TYR A 107 -5.44 3.80 2.97
N SER A 108 -4.27 3.65 3.57
CA SER A 108 -3.93 2.47 4.37
C SER A 108 -4.12 2.76 5.85
N TYR A 109 -4.59 1.76 6.58
CA TYR A 109 -4.82 1.82 8.02
C TYR A 109 -4.18 0.60 8.69
N THR A 110 -3.72 0.78 9.91
CA THR A 110 -3.24 -0.32 10.76
C THR A 110 -4.37 -1.30 11.08
N ALA A 111 -4.04 -2.45 11.68
CA ALA A 111 -5.05 -3.38 12.17
C ALA A 111 -5.98 -2.76 13.23
N ASP A 112 -5.54 -1.74 13.95
CA ASP A 112 -6.36 -0.98 14.91
C ASP A 112 -7.22 0.13 14.26
N GLY A 113 -7.09 0.34 12.95
CA GLY A 113 -7.82 1.37 12.21
C GLY A 113 -7.19 2.77 12.32
N GLU A 114 -5.95 2.89 12.77
CA GLU A 114 -5.21 4.16 12.70
C GLU A 114 -4.73 4.40 11.27
N LEU A 115 -4.88 5.64 10.79
CA LEU A 115 -4.39 6.00 9.46
C LEU A 115 -2.88 5.75 9.38
N ASN A 116 -2.50 4.84 8.48
CA ASN A 116 -1.11 4.55 8.18
C ASN A 116 -0.56 5.53 7.15
N ASP A 117 -1.16 5.61 5.96
CA ASP A 117 -0.75 6.53 4.91
C ASP A 117 -1.83 6.70 3.83
N CYS A 118 -1.53 7.57 2.85
CA CYS A 118 -2.39 7.82 1.70
C CYS A 118 -1.55 7.92 0.43
N ALA A 119 -1.97 7.25 -0.63
CA ALA A 119 -1.43 7.42 -1.97
C ALA A 119 -2.49 7.99 -2.91
N VAL A 120 -2.05 8.72 -3.92
CA VAL A 120 -2.89 9.32 -4.95
C VAL A 120 -2.50 8.78 -6.31
N LEU A 121 -3.47 8.44 -7.14
CA LEU A 121 -3.24 8.02 -8.51
C LEU A 121 -2.87 9.26 -9.36
N ASP A 122 -1.75 9.19 -10.07
CA ASP A 122 -1.35 10.25 -11.00
C ASP A 122 -2.06 10.11 -12.36
N GLU A 123 -1.81 11.07 -13.26
CA GLU A 123 -2.35 11.11 -14.62
C GLU A 123 -1.96 9.90 -15.49
N PHE A 124 -0.86 9.20 -15.13
CA PHE A 124 -0.41 7.97 -15.81
C PHE A 124 -0.99 6.70 -15.19
N GLY A 125 -1.79 6.83 -14.14
CA GLY A 125 -2.39 5.71 -13.42
C GLY A 125 -1.44 4.99 -12.46
N TRP A 126 -0.40 5.68 -11.96
CA TRP A 126 0.48 5.18 -10.92
C TRP A 126 0.16 5.83 -9.59
N PHE A 127 0.19 5.05 -8.53
CA PHE A 127 0.10 5.61 -7.19
C PHE A 127 1.36 6.41 -6.88
N ARG A 128 1.16 7.67 -6.52
CA ARG A 128 2.18 8.53 -5.94
C ARG A 128 1.86 8.66 -4.46
N GLY A 129 2.82 8.32 -3.64
CA GLY A 129 2.72 8.55 -2.22
C GLY A 129 2.63 10.04 -1.90
N ARG A 130 2.24 10.35 -0.70
CA ARG A 130 2.27 11.68 -0.14
C ARG A 130 3.62 11.89 0.54
N LYS A 131 4.30 13.02 0.34
CA LYS A 131 5.45 13.38 1.17
C LYS A 131 5.08 13.24 2.63
N LEU A 132 5.66 12.24 3.28
CA LEU A 132 5.48 12.08 4.71
C LEU A 132 6.15 13.26 5.39
N LYS A 133 5.38 14.07 6.11
CA LYS A 133 5.94 15.10 6.97
C LYS A 133 6.70 14.50 8.15
N ASP A 134 6.29 13.29 8.56
CA ASP A 134 6.87 12.54 9.68
C ASP A 134 7.24 11.14 9.21
N VAL A 135 8.52 10.82 9.27
CA VAL A 135 9.04 9.48 8.99
C VAL A 135 8.61 8.56 10.13
N ARG A 136 7.71 7.60 9.83
CA ARG A 136 7.19 6.65 10.84
C ARG A 136 8.19 5.58 11.24
N PHE A 137 9.01 5.14 10.28
CA PHE A 137 9.99 4.08 10.46
C PHE A 137 11.39 4.63 10.23
N LYS A 138 12.32 4.17 11.05
CA LYS A 138 13.74 4.57 11.01
C LYS A 138 14.57 3.41 10.47
N GLU A 139 15.78 3.74 10.03
CA GLU A 139 16.77 2.72 9.70
C GLU A 139 16.94 1.71 10.85
N GLY A 140 16.86 0.43 10.50
CA GLY A 140 16.94 -0.67 11.46
C GLY A 140 15.59 -1.14 12.03
N ASP A 141 14.50 -0.42 11.77
CA ASP A 141 13.16 -0.89 12.13
C ASP A 141 12.77 -2.05 11.24
N ILE A 142 12.19 -3.09 11.86
CA ILE A 142 11.61 -4.21 11.13
C ILE A 142 10.16 -3.91 10.87
N VAL A 143 9.77 -4.03 9.61
CA VAL A 143 8.43 -3.71 9.10
C VAL A 143 7.85 -4.91 8.36
N GLU A 144 6.56 -4.89 8.14
CA GLU A 144 5.88 -5.79 7.22
C GLU A 144 5.49 -5.01 5.95
N ILE A 145 5.97 -5.45 4.80
CA ILE A 145 5.65 -4.86 3.51
C ILE A 145 4.59 -5.68 2.79
N MET A 146 3.68 -4.97 2.12
CA MET A 146 2.59 -5.57 1.35
C MET A 146 2.93 -5.53 -0.14
N GLY A 147 3.00 -6.70 -0.80
CA GLY A 147 2.99 -6.85 -2.25
C GLY A 147 1.57 -7.06 -2.78
N PHE A 148 1.45 -7.60 -3.98
CA PHE A 148 0.14 -7.80 -4.63
C PHE A 148 -0.73 -8.84 -3.90
N ASP A 149 -0.16 -10.02 -3.58
CA ASP A 149 -0.85 -11.14 -2.93
C ASP A 149 -0.02 -11.75 -1.80
N TYR A 150 0.99 -11.03 -1.35
CA TYR A 150 1.88 -11.47 -0.28
C TYR A 150 2.27 -10.32 0.65
N SER A 151 2.71 -10.68 1.84
CA SER A 151 3.50 -9.78 2.68
C SER A 151 4.78 -10.47 3.10
N GLU A 152 5.80 -9.68 3.41
CA GLU A 152 7.03 -10.19 3.99
C GLU A 152 7.65 -9.20 4.99
N LEU A 153 8.46 -9.75 5.89
CA LEU A 153 9.22 -8.93 6.83
C LEU A 153 10.42 -8.33 6.11
N ALA A 154 10.62 -7.05 6.34
CA ALA A 154 11.71 -6.27 5.80
C ALA A 154 12.38 -5.44 6.90
N ILE A 155 13.60 -5.00 6.67
CA ILE A 155 14.29 -4.03 7.53
C ILE A 155 14.47 -2.72 6.76
N VAL A 156 14.12 -1.62 7.42
CA VAL A 156 14.26 -0.28 6.83
C VAL A 156 15.74 0.08 6.76
N SER A 157 16.17 0.54 5.59
CA SER A 157 17.52 1.05 5.37
C SER A 157 17.51 2.57 5.16
N ALA A 158 18.69 3.19 5.29
CA ALA A 158 18.88 4.57 4.86
C ALA A 158 18.73 4.67 3.32
N PRO A 159 18.33 5.85 2.80
CA PRO A 159 18.43 6.11 1.36
C PRO A 159 19.87 5.91 0.87
N PRO A 160 20.07 5.56 -0.41
CA PRO A 160 21.42 5.47 -0.97
C PRO A 160 22.24 6.74 -0.69
N PRO A 161 23.50 6.59 -0.29
CA PRO A 161 24.29 7.74 0.18
C PRO A 161 24.65 8.74 -0.94
N SER A 162 24.50 8.37 -2.21
CA SER A 162 24.72 9.26 -3.34
C SER A 162 23.92 8.81 -4.58
N GLU A 163 23.71 9.75 -5.50
CA GLU A 163 23.08 9.48 -6.80
C GLU A 163 23.86 8.41 -7.59
N GLU A 164 25.19 8.37 -7.48
CA GLU A 164 26.00 7.36 -8.16
C GLU A 164 25.72 5.95 -7.66
N VAL A 165 25.65 5.76 -6.35
CA VAL A 165 25.24 4.48 -5.73
C VAL A 165 23.84 4.09 -6.16
N TYR A 166 22.94 5.06 -6.18
CA TYR A 166 21.58 4.87 -6.65
C TYR A 166 21.50 4.39 -8.10
N GLN A 167 22.23 5.01 -9.03
CA GLN A 167 22.25 4.62 -10.43
C GLN A 167 22.88 3.23 -10.64
N ARG A 168 23.85 2.83 -9.83
CA ARG A 168 24.40 1.47 -9.83
C ARG A 168 23.38 0.42 -9.36
N LEU A 169 22.64 0.73 -8.31
CA LEU A 169 21.53 -0.12 -7.81
C LEU A 169 20.46 -0.28 -8.88
N LYS A 170 20.06 0.82 -9.51
CA LYS A 170 19.08 0.83 -10.60
C LYS A 170 19.53 -0.06 -11.77
N LYS A 171 20.79 0.10 -12.20
CA LYS A 171 21.37 -0.71 -13.28
C LYS A 171 21.35 -2.20 -12.91
N ARG A 172 21.77 -2.55 -11.69
CA ARG A 172 21.75 -3.94 -11.21
C ARG A 172 20.34 -4.51 -11.13
N ALA A 173 19.36 -3.73 -10.65
CA ALA A 173 17.97 -4.14 -10.63
C ALA A 173 17.42 -4.37 -12.05
N GLN A 174 17.75 -3.53 -13.01
CA GLN A 174 17.38 -3.70 -14.43
C GLN A 174 18.02 -4.93 -15.06
N GLU A 175 19.25 -5.26 -14.68
CA GLU A 175 19.94 -6.48 -15.15
C GLU A 175 19.26 -7.76 -14.60
N LEU A 176 18.80 -7.73 -13.36
CA LEU A 176 18.09 -8.86 -12.73
C LEU A 176 16.64 -8.99 -13.21
N TYR A 177 16.00 -7.87 -13.48
CA TYR A 177 14.58 -7.80 -13.85
C TYR A 177 14.35 -6.97 -15.13
N PRO A 178 14.83 -7.42 -16.30
CA PRO A 178 14.84 -6.61 -17.53
C PRO A 178 13.46 -6.22 -18.04
N ASN A 179 12.40 -6.91 -17.61
CA ASN A 179 11.04 -6.67 -18.07
C ASN A 179 10.20 -5.82 -17.09
N ILE A 180 10.78 -5.42 -15.96
CA ILE A 180 10.10 -4.54 -14.99
C ILE A 180 10.58 -3.12 -15.26
N PRO A 181 9.70 -2.19 -15.67
CA PRO A 181 10.09 -0.80 -15.81
C PRO A 181 10.43 -0.26 -14.42
N PHE A 182 11.69 0.01 -14.20
CA PHE A 182 12.20 0.60 -12.98
C PHE A 182 11.97 2.11 -13.06
N SER A 183 10.77 2.56 -12.78
CA SER A 183 10.46 3.98 -12.64
C SER A 183 10.65 4.36 -11.18
N MET A 184 11.85 4.70 -10.83
CA MET A 184 12.10 5.42 -9.59
C MET A 184 12.09 6.91 -9.92
N ASP A 185 10.92 7.46 -10.00
CA ASP A 185 10.80 8.89 -9.79
C ASP A 185 11.14 9.17 -8.33
N GLU A 186 11.85 10.27 -8.12
CA GLU A 186 12.31 10.83 -6.85
C GLU A 186 11.16 11.14 -5.87
N SER A 187 10.25 10.19 -5.66
CA SER A 187 9.20 10.40 -4.68
C SER A 187 9.77 10.14 -3.30
N ASP A 188 9.85 11.18 -2.49
CA ASP A 188 10.17 11.14 -1.06
C ASP A 188 9.19 10.27 -0.24
N ASP A 189 8.39 9.45 -0.93
CA ASP A 189 7.22 8.73 -0.43
C ASP A 189 7.44 7.23 -0.34
N CYS A 190 8.69 6.76 -0.51
CA CYS A 190 9.04 5.36 -0.43
C CYS A 190 10.00 5.10 0.72
N TYR A 191 9.84 3.95 1.36
CA TYR A 191 10.88 3.38 2.20
C TYR A 191 11.83 2.53 1.35
N PHE A 192 13.11 2.62 1.71
CA PHE A 192 14.12 1.69 1.24
C PHE A 192 14.17 0.53 2.23
N VAL A 193 14.03 -0.69 1.75
CA VAL A 193 13.99 -1.87 2.62
C VAL A 193 14.82 -3.01 2.06
N TYR A 194 15.28 -3.88 2.95
CA TYR A 194 15.84 -5.19 2.59
C TYR A 194 14.94 -6.29 3.12
N THR A 195 14.73 -7.30 2.29
CA THR A 195 14.01 -8.51 2.64
C THR A 195 14.96 -9.71 2.74
N LEU A 196 14.49 -10.86 3.24
CA LEU A 196 15.22 -12.12 3.22
C LEU A 196 14.96 -12.94 1.94
N GLY A 197 14.18 -12.40 0.99
CA GLY A 197 13.94 -13.00 -0.30
C GLY A 197 15.19 -13.05 -1.18
N GLU A 198 15.09 -13.73 -2.32
CA GLU A 198 16.16 -13.81 -3.30
C GLU A 198 16.46 -12.43 -3.89
N GLY A 199 17.66 -11.93 -3.66
CA GLY A 199 18.19 -10.72 -4.26
C GLY A 199 18.92 -9.81 -3.28
N ASP A 200 20.04 -9.25 -3.74
CA ASP A 200 20.83 -8.24 -3.01
C ASP A 200 20.37 -6.82 -3.34
N THR A 201 19.11 -6.65 -3.71
CA THR A 201 18.57 -5.37 -4.13
C THR A 201 17.77 -4.71 -3.03
N HIS A 202 17.94 -3.40 -2.89
CA HIS A 202 16.97 -2.57 -2.19
C HIS A 202 15.60 -2.70 -2.85
N GLU A 203 14.59 -2.92 -2.06
CA GLU A 203 13.23 -2.73 -2.50
C GLU A 203 12.75 -1.32 -2.13
N HIS A 204 12.08 -0.68 -3.07
CA HIS A 204 11.37 0.55 -2.85
C HIS A 204 9.92 0.22 -2.60
N VAL A 205 9.45 0.55 -1.43
CA VAL A 205 8.07 0.27 -1.05
C VAL A 205 7.38 1.57 -0.72
N LEU A 206 6.27 1.83 -1.41
CA LEU A 206 5.43 2.99 -1.11
C LEU A 206 4.98 2.93 0.35
N CYS A 207 5.02 4.08 1.03
CA CYS A 207 4.75 4.19 2.46
C CYS A 207 3.40 3.59 2.85
N PHE A 208 2.38 3.67 1.99
CA PHE A 208 1.06 3.11 2.29
C PHE A 208 1.03 1.56 2.29
N ASN A 209 2.07 0.91 1.77
CA ASN A 209 2.25 -0.54 1.78
C ASN A 209 3.19 -1.03 2.89
N VAL A 210 3.63 -0.15 3.78
CA VAL A 210 4.53 -0.49 4.89
C VAL A 210 3.76 -0.43 6.19
N PHE A 211 3.77 -1.53 6.94
CA PHE A 211 3.02 -1.69 8.18
C PHE A 211 3.94 -2.10 9.34
N ARG A 212 3.50 -1.88 10.56
CA ARG A 212 4.12 -2.52 11.72
C ARG A 212 3.75 -4.00 11.73
N PRO A 213 4.69 -4.91 12.06
CA PRO A 213 4.35 -6.31 12.25
C PRO A 213 3.27 -6.44 13.33
N THR A 214 2.21 -7.16 13.02
CA THR A 214 1.09 -7.38 13.96
C THR A 214 1.40 -8.44 15.02
N ARG A 215 2.52 -9.16 14.85
CA ARG A 215 3.03 -10.16 15.80
C ARG A 215 4.50 -9.93 16.10
N PRO A 216 4.97 -10.42 17.25
CA PRO A 216 6.39 -10.41 17.54
C PRO A 216 7.20 -11.10 16.43
N VAL A 217 8.21 -10.40 15.93
CA VAL A 217 9.10 -10.94 14.90
C VAL A 217 9.95 -12.06 15.51
N PRO A 218 10.01 -13.27 14.90
CA PRO A 218 10.85 -14.33 15.40
C PRO A 218 12.31 -13.89 15.50
N ALA A 219 12.96 -14.18 16.63
CA ALA A 219 14.32 -13.71 16.91
C ALA A 219 15.32 -14.08 15.80
N LYS A 220 15.20 -15.28 15.23
CA LYS A 220 16.03 -15.73 14.10
C LYS A 220 15.86 -14.80 12.87
N ILE A 221 14.64 -14.46 12.52
CA ILE A 221 14.34 -13.58 11.37
C ILE A 221 14.88 -12.18 11.65
N ALA A 222 14.63 -11.66 12.85
CA ALA A 222 15.14 -10.34 13.26
C ALA A 222 16.67 -10.25 13.17
N THR A 223 17.38 -11.30 13.59
CA THR A 223 18.83 -11.38 13.49
C THR A 223 19.28 -11.38 12.03
N GLN A 224 18.68 -12.23 11.18
CA GLN A 224 19.03 -12.33 9.76
C GLN A 224 18.81 -11.00 9.02
N LEU A 225 17.72 -10.30 9.30
CA LEU A 225 17.45 -8.98 8.69
C LEU A 225 18.50 -7.95 9.12
N LYS A 226 18.89 -7.93 10.38
CA LYS A 226 19.94 -7.03 10.88
C LYS A 226 21.31 -7.35 10.28
N GLU A 227 21.66 -8.63 10.18
CA GLU A 227 22.89 -9.06 9.52
C GLU A 227 22.91 -8.65 8.05
N LYS A 228 21.78 -8.80 7.34
CA LYS A 228 21.61 -8.33 5.96
C LYS A 228 21.84 -6.82 5.84
N LEU A 229 21.24 -6.02 6.72
CA LEU A 229 21.43 -4.57 6.73
C LEU A 229 22.90 -4.19 6.89
N GLU A 230 23.61 -4.83 7.84
CA GLU A 230 25.03 -4.53 8.09
C GLU A 230 25.94 -5.01 6.94
N GLU A 231 25.63 -6.14 6.32
CA GLU A 231 26.33 -6.64 5.12
C GLU A 231 26.19 -5.65 3.97
N MET A 232 24.95 -5.16 3.72
CA MET A 232 24.68 -4.23 2.65
C MET A 232 25.32 -2.86 2.89
N LYS A 233 25.37 -2.38 4.15
CA LYS A 233 26.10 -1.16 4.50
C LYS A 233 27.60 -1.26 4.18
N LYS A 234 28.22 -2.41 4.45
CA LYS A 234 29.63 -2.64 4.08
C LYS A 234 29.80 -2.62 2.57
N THR A 235 28.96 -3.37 1.85
CA THR A 235 29.01 -3.45 0.38
C THR A 235 28.86 -2.06 -0.26
N TYR A 236 28.03 -1.17 0.28
CA TYR A 236 27.85 0.19 -0.24
C TYR A 236 28.87 1.18 0.27
N GLY A 237 29.45 0.96 1.44
CA GLY A 237 30.51 1.79 1.96
C GLY A 237 31.89 1.55 1.28
N GLU A 238 32.02 0.44 0.58
CA GLU A 238 33.21 0.07 -0.21
C GLU A 238 33.10 0.45 -1.69
N LEU A 239 31.95 0.99 -2.13
CA LEU A 239 31.68 1.46 -3.49
C LEU A 239 31.85 2.97 -3.62
#